data_6116daa37ed2fb47f9c6f55ddff2c94a
#
_entry.id   6116daa37ed2fb47f9c6f55ddff2c94a
#
_cell.length_a   1.000
_cell.length_b   1.000
_cell.length_c   1.000
_cell.angle_alpha   90.00
_cell.angle_beta   90.00
_cell.angle_gamma   90.00
#
_symmetry.space_group_name_H-M   'P 1'
#
loop_
_entity.id
_entity.type
_entity.pdbx_description
1 polymer ?
#
loop_
_entity_poly.entity_id
_entity_poly.type
_entity_poly.pdbx_seq_one_letter_code
_entity_poly.pdbx_strand_id
1 'polypeptide(L)'
;MIVLAVMPSAAFGQTGNAHKAVSRAAAEKGQARSATRTVLRDTLHAILDRAVADSAFPGAIAVIGTHAGPLVTVAAGHLDWTPSPAPNDRTLWDLASLTKVVGMTSAMMQLVERGQVKLDAPVQRYLPEWQGTNKEKVTVRDLITHRSGLPAFKTYYKLNVSPDSTLELFFATPLDTLPGVRMIYSDIGAILLGKIIERVSGETLDRYLARHVFRPLGMLDSRYRPDSTLLPRIAPTEIDPWRGRHLRGEVHDENASALGGVSAHAGLFSTAHDLSRLARAYLNGGALDGGRLAKASTIRQFTTVQDSAFSSRALGWDTPSEQSSAGHYMERPAFGHTGFTGTSLWIAPQYDLYVLLLTNRVNPTREHSKVGPARVAVADAAMRALYPAIVSAIEARSASRSPSFPARP
;
A
#
# COMPACT_ATOMS: atom_id res chain seq x y z
N MET A 1 -13.41 71.23 46.19
CA MET A 1 -13.77 71.20 44.76
C MET A 1 -13.04 70.02 44.14
N ILE A 2 -13.74 68.93 43.93
CA ILE A 2 -13.21 67.69 43.26
C ILE A 2 -13.77 67.71 41.90
N VAL A 3 -12.91 67.78 40.87
CA VAL A 3 -13.31 67.68 39.47
C VAL A 3 -13.25 66.20 39.07
N LEU A 4 -14.42 65.56 38.81
CA LEU A 4 -14.52 64.23 38.16
C LEU A 4 -14.30 64.41 36.65
N ALA A 5 -13.25 63.79 36.12
CA ALA A 5 -13.06 63.61 34.67
C ALA A 5 -13.83 62.40 34.19
N VAL A 6 -14.79 62.59 33.30
CA VAL A 6 -15.50 61.57 32.58
C VAL A 6 -14.65 61.13 31.40
N MET A 7 -14.25 59.85 31.39
CA MET A 7 -13.63 59.25 30.20
C MET A 7 -14.70 58.70 29.25
N PRO A 8 -14.56 58.84 27.92
CA PRO A 8 -15.55 58.32 26.98
C PRO A 8 -15.38 56.81 26.80
N SER A 9 -16.48 56.06 26.90
CA SER A 9 -16.63 54.65 26.59
C SER A 9 -16.69 54.48 25.06
N ALA A 10 -15.57 54.06 24.47
CA ALA A 10 -15.51 53.70 23.05
C ALA A 10 -14.53 52.54 22.81
N ALA A 11 -14.89 51.33 23.24
CA ALA A 11 -14.10 50.11 22.93
C ALA A 11 -14.90 48.81 22.79
N PHE A 12 -16.24 48.82 22.68
CA PHE A 12 -17.05 47.60 22.61
C PHE A 12 -17.55 47.23 21.20
N GLY A 13 -17.27 48.01 20.16
CA GLY A 13 -17.78 47.76 18.81
C GLY A 13 -16.86 46.96 17.87
N GLN A 14 -15.55 46.87 18.11
CA GLN A 14 -14.58 46.30 17.18
C GLN A 14 -14.38 44.78 17.34
N THR A 15 -14.56 44.22 18.53
CA THR A 15 -14.40 42.77 18.80
C THR A 15 -15.49 41.92 18.17
N GLY A 16 -16.71 42.43 18.06
CA GLY A 16 -17.84 41.73 17.45
C GLY A 16 -17.73 41.52 15.92
N ASN A 17 -17.13 42.49 15.21
CA ASN A 17 -16.96 42.41 13.76
C ASN A 17 -15.78 41.49 13.38
N ALA A 18 -14.70 41.44 14.14
CA ALA A 18 -13.59 40.55 13.93
C ALA A 18 -14.02 39.07 14.17
N HIS A 19 -14.80 38.81 15.21
CA HIS A 19 -15.36 37.45 15.48
C HIS A 19 -16.31 36.99 14.36
N LYS A 20 -17.18 37.86 13.86
CA LYS A 20 -18.08 37.54 12.73
C LYS A 20 -17.30 37.27 11.43
N ALA A 21 -16.24 38.04 11.15
CA ALA A 21 -15.39 37.87 9.98
C ALA A 21 -14.62 36.53 10.03
N VAL A 22 -14.05 36.16 11.17
CA VAL A 22 -13.36 34.88 11.38
C VAL A 22 -14.34 33.69 11.25
N SER A 23 -15.53 33.81 11.83
CA SER A 23 -16.58 32.78 11.73
C SER A 23 -17.08 32.62 10.28
N ARG A 24 -17.23 33.71 9.53
CA ARG A 24 -17.63 33.67 8.11
C ARG A 24 -16.55 33.04 7.24
N ALA A 25 -15.28 33.41 7.41
CA ALA A 25 -14.15 32.81 6.68
C ALA A 25 -13.99 31.31 6.98
N ALA A 26 -14.23 30.87 8.23
CA ALA A 26 -14.24 29.47 8.60
C ALA A 26 -15.39 28.70 7.93
N ALA A 27 -16.58 29.29 7.87
CA ALA A 27 -17.74 28.71 7.19
C ALA A 27 -17.51 28.59 5.67
N GLU A 28 -16.98 29.63 5.03
CA GLU A 28 -16.64 29.62 3.59
C GLU A 28 -15.58 28.56 3.26
N LYS A 29 -14.53 28.42 4.08
CA LYS A 29 -13.55 27.34 3.95
C LYS A 29 -14.17 25.95 4.16
N GLY A 30 -15.10 25.82 5.09
CA GLY A 30 -15.85 24.58 5.33
C GLY A 30 -16.69 24.18 4.11
N GLN A 31 -17.42 25.13 3.53
CA GLN A 31 -18.23 24.91 2.32
C GLN A 31 -17.36 24.55 1.11
N ALA A 32 -16.24 25.24 0.88
CA ALA A 32 -15.31 24.91 -0.20
C ALA A 32 -14.75 23.51 -0.07
N ARG A 33 -14.36 23.09 1.15
CA ARG A 33 -13.89 21.72 1.41
C ARG A 33 -14.99 20.68 1.18
N SER A 34 -16.23 20.98 1.55
CA SER A 34 -17.37 20.09 1.32
C SER A 34 -17.64 19.93 -0.18
N ALA A 35 -17.65 21.02 -0.95
CA ALA A 35 -17.82 20.99 -2.40
C ALA A 35 -16.70 20.16 -3.08
N THR A 36 -15.44 20.36 -2.71
CA THR A 36 -14.31 19.58 -3.23
C THR A 36 -14.48 18.07 -2.96
N ARG A 37 -14.92 17.69 -1.76
CA ARG A 37 -15.17 16.28 -1.44
C ARG A 37 -16.33 15.68 -2.24
N THR A 38 -17.37 16.45 -2.52
CA THR A 38 -18.49 16.01 -3.35
C THR A 38 -18.03 15.76 -4.78
N VAL A 39 -17.33 16.72 -5.40
CA VAL A 39 -16.78 16.55 -6.74
C VAL A 39 -15.84 15.35 -6.84
N LEU A 40 -14.95 15.18 -5.85
CA LEU A 40 -14.05 14.02 -5.80
C LEU A 40 -14.84 12.71 -5.68
N ARG A 41 -15.87 12.65 -4.85
CA ARG A 41 -16.72 11.47 -4.70
C ARG A 41 -17.38 11.09 -6.02
N ASP A 42 -17.99 12.05 -6.69
CA ASP A 42 -18.71 11.83 -7.96
C ASP A 42 -17.73 11.38 -9.06
N THR A 43 -16.54 11.98 -9.11
CA THR A 43 -15.48 11.58 -10.02
C THR A 43 -15.00 10.15 -9.76
N LEU A 44 -14.80 9.76 -8.49
CA LEU A 44 -14.40 8.40 -8.12
C LEU A 44 -15.49 7.38 -8.47
N HIS A 45 -16.77 7.70 -8.23
CA HIS A 45 -17.90 6.86 -8.67
C HIS A 45 -17.84 6.62 -10.17
N ALA A 46 -17.75 7.69 -10.97
CA ALA A 46 -17.69 7.58 -12.43
C ALA A 46 -16.49 6.73 -12.90
N ILE A 47 -15.31 6.85 -12.26
CA ILE A 47 -14.11 6.05 -12.58
C ILE A 47 -14.38 4.57 -12.28
N LEU A 48 -14.89 4.26 -11.08
CA LEU A 48 -15.08 2.86 -10.66
C LEU A 48 -16.22 2.19 -11.41
N ASP A 49 -17.35 2.87 -11.62
CA ASP A 49 -18.49 2.36 -12.37
C ASP A 49 -18.11 2.05 -13.82
N ARG A 50 -17.33 2.93 -14.45
CA ARG A 50 -16.77 2.68 -15.77
C ARG A 50 -15.86 1.45 -15.78
N ALA A 51 -14.98 1.33 -14.80
CA ALA A 51 -14.07 0.17 -14.73
C ALA A 51 -14.82 -1.15 -14.53
N VAL A 52 -15.93 -1.15 -13.75
CA VAL A 52 -16.84 -2.30 -13.62
C VAL A 52 -17.52 -2.60 -14.97
N ALA A 53 -18.06 -1.59 -15.65
CA ALA A 53 -18.69 -1.73 -16.97
C ALA A 53 -17.72 -2.26 -18.03
N ASP A 54 -16.45 -1.84 -17.98
CA ASP A 54 -15.37 -2.30 -18.85
C ASP A 54 -14.81 -3.69 -18.43
N SER A 55 -15.44 -4.33 -17.44
CA SER A 55 -15.03 -5.64 -16.90
C SER A 55 -13.59 -5.67 -16.38
N ALA A 56 -13.13 -4.59 -15.75
CA ALA A 56 -11.81 -4.56 -15.11
C ALA A 56 -11.80 -5.32 -13.76
N PHE A 57 -12.92 -5.34 -13.08
CA PHE A 57 -13.18 -6.06 -11.83
C PHE A 57 -14.69 -6.07 -11.53
N PRO A 58 -15.21 -7.08 -10.81
CA PRO A 58 -16.63 -7.11 -10.43
C PRO A 58 -16.98 -6.06 -9.39
N GLY A 59 -16.04 -5.75 -8.48
CA GLY A 59 -16.24 -4.75 -7.46
C GLY A 59 -14.95 -4.12 -6.97
N ALA A 60 -15.08 -2.93 -6.42
CA ALA A 60 -13.98 -2.15 -5.89
C ALA A 60 -14.39 -1.24 -4.73
N ILE A 61 -13.41 -0.85 -3.92
CA ILE A 61 -13.51 0.24 -2.98
C ILE A 61 -12.27 1.13 -3.10
N ALA A 62 -12.49 2.44 -3.24
CA ALA A 62 -11.45 3.46 -3.20
C ALA A 62 -11.58 4.31 -1.95
N VAL A 63 -10.45 4.61 -1.30
CA VAL A 63 -10.38 5.53 -0.16
C VAL A 63 -9.30 6.56 -0.43
N ILE A 64 -9.69 7.82 -0.37
CA ILE A 64 -8.79 8.97 -0.36
C ILE A 64 -8.82 9.55 1.05
N GLY A 65 -7.65 9.73 1.67
CA GLY A 65 -7.60 10.23 3.05
C GLY A 65 -6.29 10.92 3.41
N THR A 66 -6.25 11.42 4.64
CA THR A 66 -5.13 12.14 5.25
C THR A 66 -4.70 11.49 6.57
N HIS A 67 -3.71 12.06 7.25
CA HIS A 67 -3.34 11.63 8.61
C HIS A 67 -4.54 11.61 9.57
N ALA A 68 -5.50 12.51 9.40
CA ALA A 68 -6.69 12.61 10.26
C ALA A 68 -7.73 11.51 9.99
N GLY A 69 -7.77 10.95 8.77
CA GLY A 69 -8.71 9.90 8.40
C GLY A 69 -9.15 9.95 6.94
N PRO A 70 -10.10 9.08 6.56
CA PRO A 70 -10.71 9.10 5.23
C PRO A 70 -11.41 10.43 4.96
N LEU A 71 -11.17 11.00 3.78
CA LEU A 71 -11.88 12.17 3.25
C LEU A 71 -13.06 11.74 2.39
N VAL A 72 -12.84 10.75 1.53
CA VAL A 72 -13.83 10.19 0.61
C VAL A 72 -13.62 8.68 0.55
N THR A 73 -14.71 7.93 0.67
CA THR A 73 -14.77 6.49 0.44
C THR A 73 -15.87 6.23 -0.57
N VAL A 74 -15.54 5.47 -1.63
CA VAL A 74 -16.45 5.11 -2.71
C VAL A 74 -16.32 3.62 -2.99
N ALA A 75 -17.45 2.93 -3.09
CA ALA A 75 -17.51 1.55 -3.53
C ALA A 75 -18.36 1.47 -4.81
N ALA A 76 -18.04 0.53 -5.69
CA ALA A 76 -18.75 0.28 -6.93
C ALA A 76 -18.83 -1.23 -7.22
N GLY A 77 -19.84 -1.64 -7.96
CA GLY A 77 -20.07 -3.03 -8.36
C GLY A 77 -20.46 -3.94 -7.19
N HIS A 78 -20.10 -5.20 -7.32
CA HIS A 78 -20.44 -6.27 -6.41
C HIS A 78 -19.20 -7.13 -6.09
N LEU A 79 -19.26 -7.99 -5.05
CA LEU A 79 -18.12 -8.85 -4.70
C LEU A 79 -17.82 -9.89 -5.79
N ASP A 80 -18.80 -10.22 -6.61
CA ASP A 80 -18.69 -11.22 -7.68
C ASP A 80 -19.46 -10.75 -8.92
N TRP A 81 -19.20 -11.36 -10.07
CA TRP A 81 -19.98 -11.19 -11.31
C TRP A 81 -21.38 -11.84 -11.23
N THR A 82 -21.57 -12.80 -10.32
CA THR A 82 -22.88 -13.35 -9.97
C THR A 82 -23.55 -12.46 -8.89
N PRO A 83 -24.87 -12.61 -8.66
CA PRO A 83 -25.55 -11.85 -7.59
C PRO A 83 -24.84 -11.99 -6.24
N SER A 84 -24.35 -10.87 -5.72
CA SER A 84 -23.57 -10.81 -4.50
C SER A 84 -23.66 -9.42 -3.85
N PRO A 85 -23.29 -9.26 -2.56
CA PRO A 85 -23.29 -7.94 -1.91
C PRO A 85 -22.37 -6.93 -2.59
N ALA A 86 -22.70 -5.66 -2.46
CA ALA A 86 -21.78 -4.57 -2.80
C ALA A 86 -20.61 -4.52 -1.82
N PRO A 87 -19.40 -4.12 -2.26
CA PRO A 87 -18.26 -3.90 -1.36
C PRO A 87 -18.54 -2.79 -0.35
N ASN A 88 -17.86 -2.87 0.80
CA ASN A 88 -17.84 -1.81 1.80
C ASN A 88 -16.47 -1.74 2.48
N ASP A 89 -16.29 -0.81 3.42
CA ASP A 89 -15.02 -0.58 4.11
C ASP A 89 -14.56 -1.74 4.99
N ARG A 90 -15.45 -2.71 5.28
CA ARG A 90 -15.19 -3.94 6.03
C ARG A 90 -15.07 -5.18 5.14
N THR A 91 -15.21 -5.06 3.84
CA THR A 91 -14.96 -6.17 2.92
C THR A 91 -13.49 -6.58 3.01
N LEU A 92 -13.26 -7.89 3.14
CA LEU A 92 -11.93 -8.49 3.19
C LEU A 92 -11.44 -8.80 1.76
N TRP A 93 -10.25 -8.34 1.45
CA TRP A 93 -9.62 -8.51 0.16
C TRP A 93 -8.31 -9.27 0.31
N ASP A 94 -8.06 -10.24 -0.58
CA ASP A 94 -6.72 -10.80 -0.74
C ASP A 94 -5.77 -9.70 -1.25
N LEU A 95 -4.80 -9.35 -0.44
CA LEU A 95 -3.89 -8.26 -0.72
C LEU A 95 -2.81 -8.60 -1.75
N ALA A 96 -2.61 -9.89 -2.05
CA ALA A 96 -1.49 -10.35 -2.86
C ALA A 96 -0.18 -9.69 -2.41
N SER A 97 0.57 -9.07 -3.32
CA SER A 97 1.87 -8.44 -3.01
C SER A 97 1.81 -7.21 -2.09
N LEU A 98 0.64 -6.63 -1.81
CA LEU A 98 0.55 -5.66 -0.71
C LEU A 98 0.93 -6.30 0.65
N THR A 99 0.86 -7.63 0.78
CA THR A 99 1.38 -8.39 1.93
C THR A 99 2.83 -8.01 2.25
N LYS A 100 3.66 -7.78 1.23
CA LYS A 100 5.07 -7.39 1.40
C LYS A 100 5.22 -6.09 2.18
N VAL A 101 4.37 -5.10 1.91
CA VAL A 101 4.50 -3.77 2.54
C VAL A 101 3.64 -3.63 3.79
N VAL A 102 2.46 -4.23 3.82
CA VAL A 102 1.57 -4.21 4.99
C VAL A 102 2.11 -5.11 6.10
N GLY A 103 2.62 -6.29 5.76
CA GLY A 103 3.12 -7.28 6.71
C GLY A 103 4.64 -7.26 6.84
N MET A 104 5.34 -7.82 5.85
CA MET A 104 6.79 -8.06 5.88
C MET A 104 7.59 -6.81 6.20
N THR A 105 7.38 -5.72 5.45
CA THR A 105 8.11 -4.45 5.66
C THR A 105 7.82 -3.85 7.03
N SER A 106 6.57 -3.93 7.50
CA SER A 106 6.20 -3.47 8.84
C SER A 106 6.93 -4.24 9.95
N ALA A 107 7.05 -5.56 9.83
CA ALA A 107 7.82 -6.38 10.76
C ALA A 107 9.32 -6.09 10.68
N MET A 108 9.87 -6.01 9.46
CA MET A 108 11.29 -5.70 9.24
C MET A 108 11.68 -4.33 9.82
N MET A 109 10.83 -3.30 9.67
CA MET A 109 11.07 -2.00 10.31
C MET A 109 11.25 -2.13 11.83
N GLN A 110 10.39 -2.90 12.50
CA GLN A 110 10.47 -3.09 13.95
C GLN A 110 11.73 -3.85 14.37
N LEU A 111 12.09 -4.90 13.63
CA LEU A 111 13.29 -5.70 13.94
C LEU A 111 14.58 -4.92 13.68
N VAL A 112 14.62 -4.11 12.63
CA VAL A 112 15.75 -3.21 12.32
C VAL A 112 15.84 -2.10 13.38
N GLU A 113 14.73 -1.47 13.75
CA GLU A 113 14.70 -0.43 14.77
C GLU A 113 15.21 -0.93 16.14
N ARG A 114 14.90 -2.18 16.47
CA ARG A 114 15.38 -2.84 17.72
C ARG A 114 16.82 -3.34 17.61
N GLY A 115 17.46 -3.21 16.45
CA GLY A 115 18.83 -3.72 16.21
C GLY A 115 18.93 -5.25 16.09
N GLN A 116 17.81 -5.95 16.06
CA GLN A 116 17.74 -7.41 15.94
C GLN A 116 18.06 -7.88 14.52
N VAL A 117 17.76 -7.07 13.51
CA VAL A 117 18.14 -7.28 12.12
C VAL A 117 18.99 -6.09 11.64
N LYS A 118 20.13 -6.39 11.00
CA LYS A 118 20.97 -5.41 10.32
C LYS A 118 20.80 -5.54 8.82
N LEU A 119 20.42 -4.45 8.14
CA LEU A 119 20.17 -4.46 6.70
C LEU A 119 21.36 -4.93 5.89
N ASP A 120 22.57 -4.54 6.28
CA ASP A 120 23.82 -4.84 5.56
C ASP A 120 24.49 -6.15 6.02
N ALA A 121 23.83 -6.92 6.91
CA ALA A 121 24.32 -8.24 7.28
C ALA A 121 24.00 -9.26 6.19
N PRO A 122 24.89 -10.26 5.96
CA PRO A 122 24.56 -11.40 5.12
C PRO A 122 23.31 -12.13 5.60
N VAL A 123 22.48 -12.58 4.65
CA VAL A 123 21.26 -13.36 4.95
C VAL A 123 21.59 -14.60 5.77
N GLN A 124 22.72 -15.24 5.50
CA GLN A 124 23.21 -16.44 6.21
C GLN A 124 23.47 -16.23 7.70
N ARG A 125 23.61 -14.98 8.15
CA ARG A 125 23.64 -14.67 9.59
C ARG A 125 22.34 -15.08 10.30
N TYR A 126 21.23 -14.99 9.61
CA TYR A 126 19.89 -15.28 10.13
C TYR A 126 19.34 -16.62 9.66
N LEU A 127 19.76 -17.06 8.46
CA LEU A 127 19.38 -18.32 7.82
C LEU A 127 20.63 -19.07 7.40
N PRO A 128 21.39 -19.69 8.35
CA PRO A 128 22.65 -20.36 8.05
C PRO A 128 22.47 -21.57 7.09
N GLU A 129 21.28 -22.14 7.03
CA GLU A 129 20.91 -23.22 6.11
C GLU A 129 20.73 -22.75 4.65
N TRP A 130 20.60 -21.44 4.39
CA TRP A 130 20.45 -20.89 3.03
C TRP A 130 21.80 -20.80 2.33
N GLN A 131 22.28 -21.94 1.82
CA GLN A 131 23.62 -22.09 1.23
C GLN A 131 23.54 -22.18 -0.31
N GLY A 132 24.66 -21.91 -0.99
CA GLY A 132 24.84 -22.02 -2.43
C GLY A 132 25.74 -20.94 -3.00
N THR A 133 26.12 -21.08 -4.27
CA THR A 133 27.06 -20.18 -4.95
C THR A 133 26.64 -18.72 -4.88
N ASN A 134 27.53 -17.86 -4.38
CA ASN A 134 27.37 -16.42 -4.17
C ASN A 134 26.27 -15.99 -3.18
N LYS A 135 25.56 -16.92 -2.53
CA LYS A 135 24.54 -16.60 -1.53
C LYS A 135 25.14 -15.95 -0.28
N GLU A 136 26.38 -16.23 0.03
CA GLU A 136 27.16 -15.63 1.12
C GLU A 136 27.34 -14.11 0.97
N LYS A 137 27.19 -13.57 -0.25
CA LYS A 137 27.31 -12.14 -0.56
C LYS A 137 25.97 -11.40 -0.44
N VAL A 138 24.87 -12.13 -0.38
CA VAL A 138 23.52 -11.51 -0.35
C VAL A 138 23.24 -10.95 1.04
N THR A 139 22.90 -9.67 1.11
CA THR A 139 22.51 -8.97 2.34
C THR A 139 20.99 -8.96 2.50
N VAL A 140 20.51 -8.65 3.72
CA VAL A 140 19.09 -8.39 3.97
C VAL A 140 18.59 -7.21 3.13
N ARG A 141 19.44 -6.19 2.92
CA ARG A 141 19.16 -5.05 2.04
C ARG A 141 18.91 -5.50 0.61
N ASP A 142 19.71 -6.41 0.08
CA ASP A 142 19.54 -6.94 -1.28
C ASP A 142 18.21 -7.68 -1.44
N LEU A 143 17.77 -8.43 -0.43
CA LEU A 143 16.46 -9.08 -0.46
C LEU A 143 15.32 -8.06 -0.48
N ILE A 144 15.31 -7.09 0.43
CA ILE A 144 14.19 -6.16 0.61
C ILE A 144 14.13 -5.07 -0.50
N THR A 145 15.23 -4.87 -1.23
CA THR A 145 15.28 -3.99 -2.43
C THR A 145 15.20 -4.77 -3.74
N HIS A 146 14.99 -6.09 -3.69
CA HIS A 146 14.91 -6.96 -4.86
C HIS A 146 16.19 -6.96 -5.71
N ARG A 147 17.36 -6.89 -5.07
CA ARG A 147 18.69 -6.89 -5.71
C ARG A 147 19.54 -8.12 -5.37
N SER A 148 18.92 -9.14 -4.79
CA SER A 148 19.61 -10.36 -4.34
C SER A 148 20.14 -11.25 -5.45
N GLY A 149 19.70 -11.04 -6.70
CA GLY A 149 19.99 -11.93 -7.82
C GLY A 149 19.08 -13.18 -7.88
N LEU A 150 18.15 -13.34 -6.93
CA LEU A 150 17.16 -14.41 -6.99
C LEU A 150 16.20 -14.23 -8.16
N PRO A 151 15.71 -15.34 -8.78
CA PRO A 151 14.66 -15.27 -9.79
C PRO A 151 13.38 -14.64 -9.22
N ALA A 152 12.57 -14.07 -10.12
CA ALA A 152 11.30 -13.44 -9.75
C ALA A 152 10.34 -14.42 -9.09
N PHE A 153 10.22 -15.62 -9.67
CA PHE A 153 9.21 -16.60 -9.33
C PHE A 153 9.67 -18.03 -9.71
N LYS A 154 9.16 -19.05 -9.01
CA LYS A 154 9.27 -20.46 -9.37
C LYS A 154 7.94 -21.16 -9.12
N THR A 155 7.57 -22.12 -9.95
CA THR A 155 6.27 -22.83 -9.86
C THR A 155 6.34 -24.06 -8.95
N TYR A 156 6.95 -23.93 -7.78
CA TYR A 156 7.16 -25.07 -6.87
C TYR A 156 5.87 -25.66 -6.33
N TYR A 157 4.80 -24.86 -6.25
CA TYR A 157 3.46 -25.35 -5.90
C TYR A 157 2.99 -26.53 -6.78
N LYS A 158 3.46 -26.62 -8.05
CA LYS A 158 3.10 -27.74 -8.96
C LYS A 158 3.64 -29.07 -8.53
N LEU A 159 4.63 -29.11 -7.65
CA LEU A 159 5.22 -30.35 -7.16
C LEU A 159 4.33 -31.04 -6.12
N ASN A 160 3.35 -30.34 -5.55
CA ASN A 160 2.41 -30.86 -4.56
C ASN A 160 3.08 -31.55 -3.37
N VAL A 161 4.18 -31.00 -2.90
CA VAL A 161 4.92 -31.47 -1.72
C VAL A 161 4.47 -30.72 -0.45
N SER A 162 4.93 -31.17 0.70
CA SER A 162 4.62 -30.53 1.98
C SER A 162 5.07 -29.05 2.02
N PRO A 163 4.50 -28.20 2.88
CA PRO A 163 4.96 -26.83 3.07
C PRO A 163 6.45 -26.72 3.40
N ASP A 164 6.98 -27.64 4.22
CA ASP A 164 8.40 -27.68 4.59
C ASP A 164 9.26 -28.02 3.38
N SER A 165 8.90 -29.05 2.60
CA SER A 165 9.62 -29.39 1.37
C SER A 165 9.52 -28.27 0.32
N THR A 166 8.38 -27.56 0.24
CA THR A 166 8.26 -26.38 -0.61
C THR A 166 9.22 -25.28 -0.19
N LEU A 167 9.38 -25.05 1.11
CA LEU A 167 10.34 -24.10 1.65
C LEU A 167 11.79 -24.49 1.33
N GLU A 168 12.14 -25.76 1.48
CA GLU A 168 13.46 -26.28 1.12
C GLU A 168 13.80 -26.04 -0.36
N LEU A 169 12.83 -26.17 -1.26
CA LEU A 169 13.00 -25.87 -2.69
C LEU A 169 13.29 -24.35 -2.89
N PHE A 170 12.62 -23.47 -2.15
CA PHE A 170 12.95 -22.04 -2.20
C PHE A 170 14.35 -21.77 -1.64
N PHE A 171 14.74 -22.45 -0.59
CA PHE A 171 16.08 -22.30 -0.03
C PHE A 171 17.15 -22.83 -1.01
N ALA A 172 16.88 -23.90 -1.73
CA ALA A 172 17.78 -24.47 -2.74
C ALA A 172 17.87 -23.64 -4.03
N THR A 173 16.92 -22.72 -4.29
CA THR A 173 16.87 -21.94 -5.53
C THR A 173 18.20 -21.18 -5.75
N PRO A 174 18.88 -21.37 -6.90
CA PRO A 174 20.12 -20.64 -7.22
C PRO A 174 19.82 -19.17 -7.55
N LEU A 175 20.86 -18.34 -7.50
CA LEU A 175 20.80 -16.98 -8.01
C LEU A 175 20.90 -16.99 -9.54
N ASP A 176 20.09 -16.17 -10.23
CA ASP A 176 20.18 -15.95 -11.68
C ASP A 176 21.30 -14.97 -12.03
N THR A 177 21.65 -14.06 -11.09
CA THR A 177 22.71 -13.07 -11.26
C THR A 177 23.46 -12.85 -9.95
N LEU A 178 24.60 -12.16 -10.01
CA LEU A 178 25.28 -11.70 -8.81
C LEU A 178 24.41 -10.69 -8.03
N PRO A 179 24.49 -10.68 -6.69
CA PRO A 179 23.83 -9.68 -5.86
C PRO A 179 24.25 -8.25 -6.26
N GLY A 180 23.33 -7.30 -6.18
CA GLY A 180 23.58 -5.89 -6.45
C GLY A 180 23.64 -5.48 -7.93
N VAL A 181 23.73 -6.43 -8.86
CA VAL A 181 23.94 -6.12 -10.29
C VAL A 181 22.69 -5.53 -10.96
N ARG A 182 21.51 -6.05 -10.64
CA ARG A 182 20.23 -5.54 -11.16
C ARG A 182 19.09 -5.77 -10.20
N MET A 183 18.01 -5.03 -10.37
CA MET A 183 16.76 -5.25 -9.65
C MET A 183 15.93 -6.32 -10.39
N ILE A 184 15.56 -7.39 -9.67
CA ILE A 184 14.62 -8.42 -10.11
C ILE A 184 13.57 -8.54 -8.99
N TYR A 185 12.35 -8.07 -9.24
CA TYR A 185 11.25 -8.22 -8.29
C TYR A 185 11.05 -9.71 -7.98
N SER A 186 11.43 -10.14 -6.76
CA SER A 186 11.49 -11.54 -6.38
C SER A 186 10.56 -11.85 -5.20
N ASP A 187 9.62 -12.75 -5.42
CA ASP A 187 8.79 -13.31 -4.35
C ASP A 187 9.62 -14.20 -3.42
N ILE A 188 10.63 -14.88 -3.96
CA ILE A 188 11.52 -15.75 -3.18
C ILE A 188 12.29 -14.92 -2.15
N GLY A 189 12.78 -13.75 -2.53
CA GLY A 189 13.44 -12.83 -1.58
C GLY A 189 12.52 -12.44 -0.43
N ALA A 190 11.24 -12.19 -0.70
CA ALA A 190 10.27 -11.89 0.34
C ALA A 190 9.95 -13.10 1.23
N ILE A 191 9.90 -14.33 0.67
CA ILE A 191 9.75 -15.58 1.46
C ILE A 191 10.91 -15.69 2.46
N LEU A 192 12.15 -15.48 2.01
CA LEU A 192 13.33 -15.52 2.88
C LEU A 192 13.27 -14.45 3.99
N LEU A 193 12.84 -13.23 3.67
CA LEU A 193 12.62 -12.17 4.67
C LEU A 193 11.58 -12.59 5.72
N GLY A 194 10.52 -13.28 5.31
CA GLY A 194 9.55 -13.88 6.23
C GLY A 194 10.21 -14.87 7.19
N LYS A 195 11.09 -15.73 6.70
CA LYS A 195 11.81 -16.68 7.54
C LYS A 195 12.84 -16.01 8.47
N ILE A 196 13.45 -14.91 8.04
CA ILE A 196 14.28 -14.08 8.94
C ILE A 196 13.42 -13.51 10.08
N ILE A 197 12.23 -12.97 9.77
CA ILE A 197 11.30 -12.44 10.79
C ILE A 197 10.97 -13.54 11.82
N GLU A 198 10.57 -14.72 11.37
CA GLU A 198 10.21 -15.85 12.24
C GLU A 198 11.41 -16.30 13.10
N ARG A 199 12.59 -16.45 12.49
CA ARG A 199 13.80 -16.88 13.18
C ARG A 199 14.26 -15.90 14.26
N VAL A 200 14.24 -14.61 13.95
CA VAL A 200 14.72 -13.56 14.86
C VAL A 200 13.72 -13.26 15.97
N SER A 201 12.42 -13.34 15.68
CA SER A 201 11.38 -13.07 16.68
C SER A 201 11.00 -14.27 17.54
N GLY A 202 11.23 -15.50 17.05
CA GLY A 202 10.74 -16.73 17.67
C GLY A 202 9.22 -16.92 17.54
N GLU A 203 8.55 -16.10 16.74
CA GLU A 203 7.09 -16.16 16.49
C GLU A 203 6.85 -16.51 15.02
N THR A 204 5.73 -17.22 14.70
CA THR A 204 5.30 -17.36 13.32
C THR A 204 4.90 -16.00 12.75
N LEU A 205 5.04 -15.82 11.42
CA LEU A 205 4.81 -14.51 10.77
C LEU A 205 3.41 -13.95 11.05
N ASP A 206 2.39 -14.78 10.98
CA ASP A 206 1.00 -14.39 11.26
C ASP A 206 0.80 -13.92 12.71
N ARG A 207 1.41 -14.62 13.68
CA ARG A 207 1.36 -14.23 15.10
C ARG A 207 2.12 -12.95 15.37
N TYR A 208 3.31 -12.83 14.81
CA TYR A 208 4.12 -11.61 14.94
C TYR A 208 3.34 -10.39 14.44
N LEU A 209 2.79 -10.47 13.23
CA LEU A 209 2.04 -9.36 12.64
C LEU A 209 0.77 -9.03 13.43
N ALA A 210 0.00 -10.03 13.83
CA ALA A 210 -1.20 -9.82 14.63
C ALA A 210 -0.90 -9.11 15.95
N ARG A 211 0.19 -9.51 16.63
CA ARG A 211 0.56 -8.99 17.96
C ARG A 211 1.26 -7.64 17.91
N HIS A 212 2.20 -7.45 16.97
CA HIS A 212 3.13 -6.33 16.98
C HIS A 212 2.79 -5.24 15.96
N VAL A 213 1.96 -5.54 14.95
CA VAL A 213 1.56 -4.58 13.91
C VAL A 213 0.06 -4.30 13.95
N PHE A 214 -0.76 -5.34 13.76
CA PHE A 214 -2.19 -5.13 13.53
C PHE A 214 -2.93 -4.68 14.78
N ARG A 215 -2.79 -5.40 15.89
CA ARG A 215 -3.47 -5.03 17.15
C ARG A 215 -3.05 -3.65 17.66
N PRO A 216 -1.77 -3.27 17.73
CA PRO A 216 -1.36 -1.93 18.15
C PRO A 216 -1.93 -0.80 17.29
N LEU A 217 -2.12 -1.04 15.99
CA LEU A 217 -2.71 -0.08 15.07
C LEU A 217 -4.25 -0.19 14.97
N GLY A 218 -4.89 -1.11 15.70
CA GLY A 218 -6.33 -1.35 15.63
C GLY A 218 -6.81 -1.91 14.28
N MET A 219 -5.94 -2.63 13.55
CA MET A 219 -6.23 -3.32 12.29
C MET A 219 -6.79 -4.72 12.59
N LEU A 220 -8.00 -4.78 13.13
CA LEU A 220 -8.57 -6.00 13.73
C LEU A 220 -9.09 -7.02 12.71
N ASP A 221 -9.32 -6.61 11.48
CA ASP A 221 -9.75 -7.49 10.39
C ASP A 221 -8.57 -8.07 9.58
N SER A 222 -7.36 -7.48 9.71
CA SER A 222 -6.16 -7.91 8.97
C SER A 222 -5.62 -9.24 9.49
N ARG A 223 -5.52 -10.25 8.60
CA ARG A 223 -5.13 -11.61 8.97
C ARG A 223 -4.69 -12.47 7.81
N TYR A 224 -3.94 -13.50 8.10
CA TYR A 224 -3.80 -14.67 7.21
C TYR A 224 -4.93 -15.66 7.49
N ARG A 225 -5.24 -16.51 6.51
CA ARG A 225 -6.17 -17.63 6.64
C ARG A 225 -7.45 -17.24 7.38
N PRO A 226 -8.25 -16.31 6.81
CA PRO A 226 -9.51 -15.92 7.44
C PRO A 226 -10.40 -17.15 7.63
N ASP A 227 -11.04 -17.23 8.80
CA ASP A 227 -11.92 -18.33 9.12
C ASP A 227 -13.22 -18.30 8.28
N SER A 228 -13.93 -19.43 8.24
CA SER A 228 -15.12 -19.60 7.41
C SER A 228 -16.28 -18.68 7.78
N THR A 229 -16.33 -18.17 9.01
CA THR A 229 -17.38 -17.23 9.45
C THR A 229 -17.26 -15.89 8.74
N LEU A 230 -16.09 -15.56 8.21
CA LEU A 230 -15.83 -14.33 7.48
C LEU A 230 -16.13 -14.41 5.97
N LEU A 231 -16.38 -15.61 5.43
CA LEU A 231 -16.66 -15.80 4.01
C LEU A 231 -17.68 -14.82 3.43
N PRO A 232 -18.81 -14.48 4.09
CA PRO A 232 -19.76 -13.51 3.54
C PRO A 232 -19.16 -12.12 3.27
N ARG A 233 -18.07 -11.76 3.95
CA ARG A 233 -17.38 -10.47 3.82
C ARG A 233 -16.16 -10.52 2.89
N ILE A 234 -15.78 -11.69 2.38
CA ILE A 234 -14.57 -11.84 1.58
C ILE A 234 -14.92 -11.72 0.09
N ALA A 235 -14.19 -10.86 -0.62
CA ALA A 235 -14.24 -10.80 -2.06
C ALA A 235 -13.59 -12.06 -2.66
N PRO A 236 -14.29 -12.85 -3.48
CA PRO A 236 -13.70 -14.01 -4.16
C PRO A 236 -12.64 -13.55 -5.15
N THR A 237 -11.69 -14.43 -5.45
CA THR A 237 -10.64 -14.17 -6.41
C THR A 237 -10.86 -15.00 -7.68
N GLU A 238 -9.96 -15.87 -8.07
CA GLU A 238 -9.98 -16.59 -9.33
C GLU A 238 -10.73 -17.92 -9.23
N ILE A 239 -11.33 -18.37 -10.32
CA ILE A 239 -11.61 -19.79 -10.53
C ILE A 239 -10.27 -20.43 -10.88
N ASP A 240 -9.57 -20.89 -9.86
CA ASP A 240 -8.18 -21.32 -9.97
C ASP A 240 -8.08 -22.68 -10.71
N PRO A 241 -7.40 -22.72 -11.86
CA PRO A 241 -7.27 -23.96 -12.61
C PRO A 241 -6.42 -25.03 -11.92
N TRP A 242 -5.46 -24.63 -11.05
CA TRP A 242 -4.62 -25.56 -10.30
C TRP A 242 -5.40 -26.26 -9.17
N ARG A 243 -6.23 -25.50 -8.42
CA ARG A 243 -7.03 -26.01 -7.32
C ARG A 243 -8.43 -26.48 -7.77
N GLY A 244 -8.84 -26.17 -9.00
CA GLY A 244 -10.10 -26.59 -9.60
C GLY A 244 -11.35 -26.02 -8.93
N ARG A 245 -11.25 -24.84 -8.29
CA ARG A 245 -12.37 -24.19 -7.60
C ARG A 245 -12.27 -22.68 -7.57
N HIS A 246 -13.41 -22.01 -7.33
CA HIS A 246 -13.46 -20.57 -7.09
C HIS A 246 -12.92 -20.23 -5.69
N LEU A 247 -11.86 -19.42 -5.62
CA LEU A 247 -11.18 -19.12 -4.38
C LEU A 247 -11.90 -18.00 -3.62
N ARG A 248 -12.21 -18.26 -2.34
CA ARG A 248 -12.80 -17.30 -1.42
C ARG A 248 -12.33 -17.59 0.00
N GLY A 249 -11.56 -16.65 0.61
CA GLY A 249 -10.95 -16.88 1.92
C GLY A 249 -9.69 -17.72 1.90
N GLU A 250 -9.28 -18.16 0.74
CA GLU A 250 -7.98 -18.79 0.49
C GLU A 250 -7.09 -17.82 -0.29
N VAL A 251 -5.79 -17.83 0.01
CA VAL A 251 -4.82 -16.99 -0.71
C VAL A 251 -4.79 -17.34 -2.20
N HIS A 252 -4.85 -16.31 -3.04
CA HIS A 252 -4.79 -16.47 -4.50
C HIS A 252 -3.44 -17.03 -4.96
N ASP A 253 -2.33 -16.53 -4.41
CA ASP A 253 -0.98 -16.96 -4.77
C ASP A 253 -0.76 -18.44 -4.44
N GLU A 254 -0.38 -19.21 -5.45
CA GLU A 254 -0.23 -20.66 -5.34
C GLU A 254 0.96 -21.07 -4.48
N ASN A 255 2.08 -20.35 -4.54
CA ASN A 255 3.25 -20.63 -3.70
C ASN A 255 2.97 -20.31 -2.23
N ALA A 256 2.25 -19.22 -1.97
CA ALA A 256 1.81 -18.91 -0.60
C ALA A 256 0.84 -19.99 -0.08
N SER A 257 -0.04 -20.50 -0.94
CA SER A 257 -0.91 -21.63 -0.62
C SER A 257 -0.12 -22.90 -0.31
N ALA A 258 0.87 -23.25 -1.15
CA ALA A 258 1.76 -24.40 -0.95
C ALA A 258 2.60 -24.27 0.33
N LEU A 259 2.89 -23.06 0.78
CA LEU A 259 3.54 -22.75 2.07
C LEU A 259 2.57 -22.73 3.26
N GLY A 260 1.33 -23.23 3.09
CA GLY A 260 0.32 -23.30 4.16
C GLY A 260 -0.48 -22.02 4.36
N GLY A 261 -0.50 -21.10 3.39
CA GLY A 261 -1.32 -19.88 3.41
C GLY A 261 -0.76 -18.72 4.21
N VAL A 262 0.45 -18.86 4.78
CA VAL A 262 1.16 -17.79 5.52
C VAL A 262 2.52 -17.56 4.89
N SER A 263 2.66 -16.46 4.19
CA SER A 263 3.94 -16.09 3.58
C SER A 263 4.14 -14.58 3.52
N ALA A 264 5.40 -14.14 3.51
CA ALA A 264 5.74 -12.71 3.51
C ALA A 264 5.55 -12.05 2.15
N HIS A 265 5.43 -12.82 1.07
CA HIS A 265 5.22 -12.29 -0.29
C HIS A 265 3.74 -12.12 -0.65
N ALA A 266 2.83 -12.94 -0.08
CA ALA A 266 1.39 -12.94 -0.32
C ALA A 266 0.64 -13.67 0.81
N GLY A 267 -0.69 -13.62 0.84
CA GLY A 267 -1.56 -14.37 1.75
C GLY A 267 -2.25 -13.56 2.82
N LEU A 268 -1.92 -12.27 2.96
CA LEU A 268 -2.61 -11.39 3.89
C LEU A 268 -3.95 -10.94 3.30
N PHE A 269 -4.99 -11.00 4.11
CA PHE A 269 -6.29 -10.40 3.87
C PHE A 269 -6.45 -9.17 4.74
N SER A 270 -7.06 -8.11 4.19
CA SER A 270 -7.35 -6.90 4.95
C SER A 270 -8.54 -6.14 4.37
N THR A 271 -8.93 -5.06 5.04
CA THR A 271 -10.07 -4.21 4.70
C THR A 271 -9.61 -2.79 4.37
N ALA A 272 -10.45 -2.01 3.69
CA ALA A 272 -10.18 -0.60 3.46
C ALA A 272 -10.05 0.19 4.76
N HIS A 273 -10.85 -0.17 5.77
CA HIS A 273 -10.75 0.40 7.11
C HIS A 273 -9.35 0.19 7.72
N ASP A 274 -8.86 -1.05 7.76
CA ASP A 274 -7.58 -1.38 8.39
C ASP A 274 -6.39 -0.80 7.63
N LEU A 275 -6.41 -0.84 6.29
CA LEU A 275 -5.34 -0.26 5.48
C LEU A 275 -5.31 1.28 5.58
N SER A 276 -6.46 1.93 5.78
CA SER A 276 -6.50 3.36 6.09
C SER A 276 -5.83 3.67 7.44
N ARG A 277 -5.96 2.80 8.43
CA ARG A 277 -5.25 2.93 9.71
C ARG A 277 -3.74 2.82 9.54
N LEU A 278 -3.28 1.86 8.75
CA LEU A 278 -1.85 1.74 8.42
C LEU A 278 -1.33 3.00 7.71
N ALA A 279 -2.04 3.47 6.68
CA ALA A 279 -1.65 4.66 5.93
C ALA A 279 -1.57 5.91 6.83
N ARG A 280 -2.55 6.08 7.74
CA ARG A 280 -2.53 7.13 8.76
C ARG A 280 -1.35 7.02 9.70
N ALA A 281 -1.00 5.81 10.13
CA ALA A 281 0.19 5.60 10.96
C ALA A 281 1.47 6.07 10.24
N TYR A 282 1.62 5.78 8.95
CA TYR A 282 2.74 6.29 8.15
C TYR A 282 2.74 7.82 8.07
N LEU A 283 1.60 8.45 7.79
CA LEU A 283 1.47 9.92 7.71
C LEU A 283 1.71 10.60 9.06
N ASN A 284 1.39 9.94 10.17
CA ASN A 284 1.62 10.40 11.54
C ASN A 284 3.03 10.03 12.09
N GLY A 285 4.00 9.74 11.22
CA GLY A 285 5.37 9.42 11.64
C GLY A 285 5.49 8.11 12.43
N GLY A 286 4.61 7.16 12.16
CA GLY A 286 4.62 5.80 12.69
C GLY A 286 3.72 5.56 13.90
N ALA A 287 2.95 6.55 14.36
CA ALA A 287 2.05 6.41 15.50
C ALA A 287 0.57 6.58 15.09
N LEU A 288 -0.34 5.89 15.75
CA LEU A 288 -1.78 6.04 15.57
C LEU A 288 -2.53 5.61 16.85
N ASP A 289 -3.41 6.47 17.37
CA ASP A 289 -4.35 6.19 18.46
C ASP A 289 -3.69 5.48 19.67
N GLY A 290 -2.49 5.94 20.08
CA GLY A 290 -1.70 5.35 21.16
C GLY A 290 -0.84 4.14 20.76
N GLY A 291 -1.06 3.53 19.60
CA GLY A 291 -0.22 2.49 19.03
C GLY A 291 0.95 3.07 18.22
N ARG A 292 1.97 2.24 17.98
CA ARG A 292 3.15 2.64 17.20
C ARG A 292 3.60 1.50 16.29
N LEU A 293 3.76 1.81 15.00
CA LEU A 293 4.38 0.93 14.02
C LEU A 293 5.92 0.95 14.16
N ALA A 294 6.52 2.13 14.09
CA ALA A 294 7.94 2.39 14.19
C ALA A 294 8.19 3.88 14.51
N LYS A 295 9.45 4.28 14.76
CA LYS A 295 9.85 5.68 14.88
C LYS A 295 9.80 6.39 13.52
N ALA A 296 9.59 7.72 13.53
CA ALA A 296 9.57 8.52 12.31
C ALA A 296 10.88 8.43 11.50
N SER A 297 12.03 8.29 12.16
CA SER A 297 13.32 8.06 11.50
C SER A 297 13.36 6.73 10.75
N THR A 298 12.82 5.66 11.34
CA THR A 298 12.73 4.33 10.72
C THR A 298 11.75 4.35 9.54
N ILE A 299 10.59 5.00 9.68
CA ILE A 299 9.66 5.23 8.57
C ILE A 299 10.39 5.90 7.40
N ARG A 300 11.08 7.03 7.63
CA ARG A 300 11.84 7.72 6.58
C ARG A 300 12.90 6.84 5.93
N GLN A 301 13.66 6.08 6.73
CA GLN A 301 14.67 5.15 6.21
C GLN A 301 14.05 4.12 5.25
N PHE A 302 12.89 3.56 5.61
CA PHE A 302 12.25 2.50 4.84
C PHE A 302 11.47 3.01 3.62
N THR A 303 11.09 4.28 3.58
CA THR A 303 10.33 4.89 2.49
C THR A 303 11.19 5.73 1.53
N THR A 304 12.49 5.85 1.80
CA THR A 304 13.43 6.55 0.91
C THR A 304 14.06 5.57 -0.07
N VAL A 305 14.17 5.98 -1.33
CA VAL A 305 14.86 5.22 -2.39
C VAL A 305 16.28 4.89 -1.94
N GLN A 306 16.69 3.63 -2.07
CA GLN A 306 17.98 3.16 -1.58
C GLN A 306 19.10 3.39 -2.59
N ASP A 307 18.81 3.23 -3.88
CA ASP A 307 19.78 3.40 -4.96
C ASP A 307 19.06 3.83 -6.25
N SER A 308 18.97 5.13 -6.47
CA SER A 308 18.24 5.71 -7.59
C SER A 308 18.88 5.44 -8.97
N ALA A 309 20.15 5.03 -9.00
CA ALA A 309 20.81 4.65 -10.24
C ALA A 309 20.30 3.31 -10.82
N PHE A 310 19.73 2.45 -9.95
CA PHE A 310 19.30 1.11 -10.34
C PHE A 310 17.78 0.90 -10.30
N SER A 311 17.07 1.57 -9.40
CA SER A 311 15.62 1.36 -9.31
C SER A 311 14.91 2.47 -8.52
N SER A 312 13.58 2.47 -8.61
CA SER A 312 12.68 3.27 -7.78
C SER A 312 12.46 2.71 -6.37
N ARG A 313 13.10 1.58 -6.01
CA ARG A 313 12.80 0.85 -4.78
C ARG A 313 13.37 1.51 -3.52
N ALA A 314 12.49 1.69 -2.54
CA ALA A 314 12.83 1.87 -1.15
C ALA A 314 12.93 0.48 -0.46
N LEU A 315 12.99 0.43 0.86
CA LEU A 315 13.03 -0.86 1.58
C LEU A 315 11.63 -1.49 1.61
N GLY A 316 11.37 -2.39 0.67
CA GLY A 316 10.09 -3.07 0.46
C GLY A 316 9.07 -2.26 -0.34
N TRP A 317 9.07 -0.94 -0.22
CA TRP A 317 8.17 -0.05 -0.95
C TRP A 317 8.67 0.27 -2.35
N ASP A 318 7.72 0.57 -3.25
CA ASP A 318 7.99 1.26 -4.50
C ASP A 318 7.83 2.77 -4.34
N THR A 319 8.40 3.56 -5.26
CA THR A 319 8.20 5.02 -5.30
C THR A 319 7.75 5.43 -6.71
N PRO A 320 7.15 6.61 -6.88
CA PRO A 320 6.68 7.06 -8.19
C PRO A 320 7.76 7.00 -9.26
N SER A 321 7.39 6.42 -10.39
CA SER A 321 8.18 6.31 -11.63
C SER A 321 7.22 6.39 -12.82
N GLU A 322 7.74 6.52 -14.03
CA GLU A 322 6.91 6.63 -15.25
C GLU A 322 5.94 5.46 -15.44
N GLN A 323 6.28 4.28 -14.93
CA GLN A 323 5.47 3.06 -15.05
C GLN A 323 4.68 2.74 -13.78
N SER A 324 4.74 3.57 -12.77
CA SER A 324 4.05 3.30 -11.51
C SER A 324 2.55 3.61 -11.60
N SER A 325 1.75 2.93 -10.77
CA SER A 325 0.32 3.22 -10.63
C SER A 325 0.02 4.35 -9.65
N ALA A 326 1.02 5.16 -9.29
CA ALA A 326 0.86 6.34 -8.43
C ALA A 326 0.09 7.48 -9.12
N GLY A 327 -0.25 7.33 -10.40
CA GLY A 327 -0.77 8.41 -11.22
C GLY A 327 0.33 9.32 -11.76
N HIS A 328 -0.07 10.35 -12.49
CA HIS A 328 0.83 11.26 -13.17
C HIS A 328 1.34 12.41 -12.29
N TYR A 329 0.71 12.63 -11.12
CA TYR A 329 0.92 13.81 -10.29
C TYR A 329 1.52 13.52 -8.91
N MET A 330 1.64 12.25 -8.51
CA MET A 330 2.38 11.90 -7.31
C MET A 330 3.87 11.84 -7.61
N GLU A 331 4.64 12.74 -6.99
CA GLU A 331 6.09 12.76 -7.07
C GLU A 331 6.71 12.18 -5.78
N ARG A 332 7.99 11.86 -5.80
CA ARG A 332 8.75 11.53 -4.57
C ARG A 332 8.71 12.71 -3.60
N PRO A 333 8.64 12.48 -2.30
CA PRO A 333 8.89 11.24 -1.57
C PRO A 333 7.65 10.35 -1.34
N ALA A 334 6.63 10.37 -2.20
CA ALA A 334 5.55 9.39 -2.13
C ALA A 334 6.09 7.96 -2.31
N PHE A 335 5.41 7.00 -1.71
CA PHE A 335 5.72 5.58 -1.80
C PHE A 335 4.43 4.76 -1.81
N GLY A 336 4.50 3.55 -2.34
CA GLY A 336 3.33 2.70 -2.45
C GLY A 336 3.68 1.30 -2.91
N HIS A 337 2.67 0.50 -3.16
CA HIS A 337 2.80 -0.82 -3.78
C HIS A 337 1.47 -1.27 -4.38
N THR A 338 1.53 -2.28 -5.25
CA THR A 338 0.35 -2.91 -5.84
C THR A 338 0.29 -4.38 -5.48
N GLY A 339 -0.94 -4.95 -5.54
CA GLY A 339 -1.18 -6.38 -5.44
C GLY A 339 -1.72 -6.95 -6.74
N PHE A 340 -1.34 -8.19 -7.04
CA PHE A 340 -1.73 -8.89 -8.26
C PHE A 340 -3.25 -9.05 -8.39
N THR A 341 -3.93 -9.23 -7.29
CA THR A 341 -5.40 -9.33 -7.19
C THR A 341 -6.15 -8.04 -7.54
N GLY A 342 -5.44 -6.93 -7.71
CA GLY A 342 -6.02 -5.64 -8.10
C GLY A 342 -5.91 -4.55 -7.05
N THR A 343 -5.31 -4.85 -5.91
CA THR A 343 -5.12 -3.91 -4.80
C THR A 343 -3.99 -2.92 -5.05
N SER A 344 -4.05 -1.73 -4.46
CA SER A 344 -2.96 -0.74 -4.44
C SER A 344 -3.09 0.21 -3.25
N LEU A 345 -1.96 0.65 -2.71
CA LEU A 345 -1.86 1.68 -1.68
C LEU A 345 -0.70 2.61 -2.04
N TRP A 346 -0.98 3.91 -2.12
CA TRP A 346 0.01 4.97 -2.29
C TRP A 346 -0.12 5.98 -1.15
N ILE A 347 1.00 6.39 -0.58
CA ILE A 347 1.10 7.34 0.54
C ILE A 347 2.05 8.45 0.12
N ALA A 348 1.60 9.68 0.20
CA ALA A 348 2.33 10.89 -0.20
C ALA A 348 2.43 11.87 0.99
N PRO A 349 3.45 11.71 1.86
CA PRO A 349 3.58 12.52 3.08
C PRO A 349 3.67 14.01 2.81
N GLN A 350 4.28 14.43 1.69
CA GLN A 350 4.40 15.84 1.29
C GLN A 350 3.05 16.50 0.99
N TYR A 351 2.03 15.67 0.72
CA TYR A 351 0.66 16.12 0.45
C TYR A 351 -0.31 15.71 1.57
N ASP A 352 0.19 15.16 2.68
CA ASP A 352 -0.69 14.56 3.70
C ASP A 352 -1.82 13.74 3.07
N LEU A 353 -1.46 12.81 2.19
CA LEU A 353 -2.40 12.10 1.34
C LEU A 353 -2.09 10.61 1.31
N TYR A 354 -3.14 9.78 1.38
CA TYR A 354 -3.07 8.39 0.91
C TYR A 354 -4.20 8.10 -0.07
N VAL A 355 -3.91 7.21 -1.01
CA VAL A 355 -4.83 6.69 -2.02
C VAL A 355 -4.81 5.17 -1.94
N LEU A 356 -5.94 4.60 -1.61
CA LEU A 356 -6.17 3.16 -1.51
C LEU A 356 -7.21 2.74 -2.53
N LEU A 357 -6.91 1.69 -3.30
CA LEU A 357 -7.86 1.01 -4.16
C LEU A 357 -7.77 -0.50 -3.93
N LEU A 358 -8.89 -1.11 -3.56
CA LEU A 358 -9.02 -2.56 -3.39
C LEU A 358 -10.02 -3.09 -4.39
N THR A 359 -9.62 -4.11 -5.15
CA THR A 359 -10.45 -4.80 -6.14
C THR A 359 -10.10 -6.28 -6.15
N ASN A 360 -10.94 -7.08 -6.77
CA ASN A 360 -10.67 -8.48 -7.07
C ASN A 360 -10.60 -8.72 -8.59
N ARG A 361 -9.75 -7.97 -9.27
CA ARG A 361 -9.61 -7.98 -10.74
C ARG A 361 -9.34 -9.37 -11.33
N VAL A 362 -8.82 -10.31 -10.53
CA VAL A 362 -8.56 -11.69 -10.95
C VAL A 362 -9.81 -12.57 -10.95
N ASN A 363 -10.97 -12.06 -10.52
CA ASN A 363 -12.24 -12.76 -10.57
C ASN A 363 -12.92 -12.51 -11.94
N PRO A 364 -13.31 -13.55 -12.72
CA PRO A 364 -13.12 -14.97 -12.43
C PRO A 364 -11.77 -15.53 -12.94
N THR A 365 -10.97 -14.74 -13.65
CA THR A 365 -9.68 -15.16 -14.22
C THR A 365 -8.63 -14.07 -14.17
N ARG A 366 -7.36 -14.46 -14.04
CA ARG A 366 -6.18 -13.56 -14.06
C ARG A 366 -5.79 -13.06 -15.44
N GLU A 367 -6.35 -13.60 -16.51
CA GLU A 367 -5.89 -13.34 -17.88
C GLU A 367 -6.11 -11.91 -18.36
N HIS A 368 -7.03 -11.17 -17.74
CA HIS A 368 -7.21 -9.75 -18.04
C HIS A 368 -6.44 -8.86 -17.05
N SER A 369 -5.85 -7.78 -17.54
CA SER A 369 -5.19 -6.78 -16.71
C SER A 369 -5.67 -5.37 -17.04
N LYS A 370 -6.95 -5.11 -16.79
CA LYS A 370 -7.59 -3.80 -17.05
C LYS A 370 -7.56 -2.85 -15.84
N VAL A 371 -7.03 -3.28 -14.69
CA VAL A 371 -7.02 -2.50 -13.44
C VAL A 371 -6.04 -1.32 -13.46
N GLY A 372 -4.99 -1.38 -14.29
CA GLY A 372 -3.94 -0.35 -14.37
C GLY A 372 -4.50 1.07 -14.57
N PRO A 373 -5.30 1.30 -15.63
CA PRO A 373 -5.92 2.61 -15.86
C PRO A 373 -6.77 3.12 -14.69
N ALA A 374 -7.51 2.23 -14.01
CA ALA A 374 -8.33 2.62 -12.86
C ALA A 374 -7.46 3.08 -11.66
N ARG A 375 -6.33 2.41 -11.38
CA ARG A 375 -5.37 2.83 -10.34
C ARG A 375 -4.84 4.24 -10.61
N VAL A 376 -4.41 4.50 -11.84
CA VAL A 376 -3.89 5.81 -12.28
C VAL A 376 -5.00 6.87 -12.17
N ALA A 377 -6.19 6.60 -12.70
CA ALA A 377 -7.30 7.55 -12.69
C ALA A 377 -7.75 7.93 -11.27
N VAL A 378 -7.80 6.97 -10.33
CA VAL A 378 -8.14 7.23 -8.93
C VAL A 378 -7.09 8.12 -8.25
N ALA A 379 -5.80 7.87 -8.50
CA ALA A 379 -4.71 8.68 -7.96
C ALA A 379 -4.72 10.10 -8.54
N ASP A 380 -4.90 10.24 -9.84
CA ASP A 380 -4.99 11.53 -10.52
C ASP A 380 -6.21 12.34 -10.10
N ALA A 381 -7.36 11.69 -9.91
CA ALA A 381 -8.58 12.35 -9.42
C ALA A 381 -8.35 12.96 -8.02
N ALA A 382 -7.67 12.23 -7.13
CA ALA A 382 -7.31 12.74 -5.81
C ALA A 382 -6.42 13.99 -5.90
N MET A 383 -5.36 13.93 -6.74
CA MET A 383 -4.44 15.04 -6.91
C MET A 383 -5.10 16.26 -7.56
N ARG A 384 -5.89 16.06 -8.62
CA ARG A 384 -6.62 17.15 -9.30
C ARG A 384 -7.62 17.86 -8.39
N ALA A 385 -8.33 17.09 -7.56
CA ALA A 385 -9.33 17.66 -6.66
C ALA A 385 -8.72 18.38 -5.45
N LEU A 386 -7.67 17.81 -4.84
CA LEU A 386 -7.13 18.28 -3.57
C LEU A 386 -5.93 19.23 -3.75
N TYR A 387 -5.17 19.10 -4.85
CA TYR A 387 -3.92 19.84 -5.10
C TYR A 387 -3.85 20.40 -6.53
N PRO A 388 -4.87 21.17 -7.01
CA PRO A 388 -4.93 21.63 -8.40
C PRO A 388 -3.73 22.50 -8.81
N ALA A 389 -3.19 23.30 -7.90
CA ALA A 389 -2.00 24.12 -8.19
C ALA A 389 -0.74 23.26 -8.44
N ILE A 390 -0.58 22.15 -7.72
CA ILE A 390 0.52 21.21 -7.93
C ILE A 390 0.37 20.53 -9.30
N VAL A 391 -0.84 20.06 -9.62
CA VAL A 391 -1.16 19.45 -10.91
C VAL A 391 -0.82 20.39 -12.05
N SER A 392 -1.29 21.65 -12.02
CA SER A 392 -0.99 22.66 -13.04
C SER A 392 0.51 22.91 -13.19
N ALA A 393 1.27 22.95 -12.08
CA ALA A 393 2.71 23.13 -12.13
C ALA A 393 3.44 21.93 -12.77
N ILE A 394 2.97 20.70 -12.53
CA ILE A 394 3.52 19.48 -13.15
C ILE A 394 3.21 19.47 -14.64
N GLU A 395 1.98 19.77 -15.05
CA GLU A 395 1.56 19.83 -16.45
C GLU A 395 2.36 20.89 -17.24
N ALA A 396 2.57 22.07 -16.67
CA ALA A 396 3.39 23.13 -17.27
C ALA A 396 4.86 22.69 -17.48
N ARG A 397 5.46 22.00 -16.49
CA ARG A 397 6.82 21.44 -16.61
C ARG A 397 6.92 20.38 -17.71
N SER A 398 5.91 19.54 -17.85
CA SER A 398 5.86 18.50 -18.88
C SER A 398 5.72 19.07 -20.28
N ALA A 399 4.89 20.10 -20.46
CA ALA A 399 4.72 20.80 -21.73
C ALA A 399 6.02 21.49 -22.21
N SER A 400 6.80 22.06 -21.28
CA SER A 400 8.08 22.71 -21.60
C SER A 400 9.21 21.74 -21.96
N ARG A 401 9.08 20.46 -21.65
CA ARG A 401 10.07 19.41 -21.97
C ARG A 401 9.79 18.68 -23.29
N SER A 402 8.64 18.87 -23.91
CA SER A 402 8.34 18.31 -25.24
C SER A 402 9.21 19.04 -26.28
N PRO A 403 10.11 18.35 -27.04
CA PRO A 403 10.89 19.01 -28.08
C PRO A 403 9.94 19.51 -29.17
N SER A 404 9.99 20.82 -29.43
CA SER A 404 9.45 21.39 -30.67
C SER A 404 10.28 20.82 -31.83
N PHE A 405 9.78 19.79 -32.50
CA PHE A 405 10.33 19.42 -33.80
C PHE A 405 10.04 20.56 -34.76
N PRO A 406 11.05 21.23 -35.35
CA PRO A 406 10.82 22.18 -36.42
C PRO A 406 10.17 21.41 -37.57
N ALA A 407 9.09 21.95 -38.11
CA ALA A 407 8.52 21.46 -39.35
C ALA A 407 9.64 21.46 -40.41
N ARG A 408 9.92 20.30 -40.99
CA ARG A 408 10.85 20.22 -42.13
C ARG A 408 10.23 20.95 -43.32
N PRO A 409 11.02 21.76 -44.04
CA PRO A 409 10.57 22.46 -45.24
C PRO A 409 10.18 21.52 -46.37
#